data_a8b9befc29868cc91b534a74b3d4b5c0
#
_entry.id   a8b9befc29868cc91b534a74b3d4b5c0
#
_cell.length_a   1.000
_cell.length_b   1.000
_cell.length_c   1.000
_cell.angle_alpha   90.00
_cell.angle_beta   90.00
_cell.angle_gamma   90.00
#
_symmetry.space_group_name_H-M   'P 1'
#
loop_
_entity.id
_entity.type
_entity.pdbx_description
1 polymer ?
#
loop_
_entity_poly.entity_id
_entity_poly.type
_entity_poly.pdbx_seq_one_letter_code
_entity_poly.pdbx_strand_id
1 'polypeptide(L)'
;MDLFEGMLQKDRDEFRRVCNKLMSICFIVRRNEATKSDFYFIQRWKTVFGRYLGVLGYTLEINEEYGVIQLVNRENYNHWNLRLNDSVILLILRILYDEKKRELSLTDVVVNLGDIQEKYISLKIREKQIDKTTMNNALRLFKRFNLVELLDRDLMQEESRVIIYDSILMAVRVEDIKRVNDMIALYR
;
A
#
# COMPACT_ATOMS: atom_id res chain seq x y z
N MET A 1 8.21 9.03 -33.13
CA MET A 1 6.92 8.43 -32.79
C MET A 1 6.40 9.17 -31.57
N ASP A 2 5.31 9.91 -31.72
CA ASP A 2 4.76 10.73 -30.63
C ASP A 2 4.26 9.76 -29.52
N LEU A 3 4.72 9.99 -28.29
CA LEU A 3 4.32 9.17 -27.13
C LEU A 3 2.80 9.23 -26.88
N PHE A 4 2.17 10.32 -27.26
CA PHE A 4 0.75 10.60 -27.05
C PHE A 4 -0.09 10.41 -28.34
N GLU A 5 0.45 9.69 -29.32
CA GLU A 5 -0.28 9.35 -30.55
C GLU A 5 -1.59 8.64 -30.20
N GLY A 6 -2.71 9.13 -30.73
CA GLY A 6 -4.05 8.60 -30.46
C GLY A 6 -4.71 9.13 -29.16
N MET A 7 -4.03 9.92 -28.34
CA MET A 7 -4.66 10.54 -27.16
C MET A 7 -5.30 11.88 -27.51
N LEU A 8 -6.59 12.02 -27.18
CA LEU A 8 -7.28 13.31 -27.22
C LEU A 8 -6.73 14.26 -26.15
N GLN A 9 -6.93 15.58 -26.32
CA GLN A 9 -6.44 16.57 -25.34
C GLN A 9 -6.96 16.28 -23.93
N LYS A 10 -8.22 15.89 -23.77
CA LYS A 10 -8.81 15.50 -22.48
C LYS A 10 -8.06 14.33 -21.84
N ASP A 11 -7.69 13.33 -22.63
CA ASP A 11 -6.95 12.15 -22.11
C ASP A 11 -5.51 12.55 -21.72
N ARG A 12 -4.89 13.50 -22.43
CA ARG A 12 -3.55 14.04 -22.08
C ARG A 12 -3.58 14.80 -20.76
N ASP A 13 -4.64 15.57 -20.50
CA ASP A 13 -4.81 16.29 -19.22
C ASP A 13 -5.05 15.31 -18.07
N GLU A 14 -5.88 14.30 -18.30
CA GLU A 14 -6.11 13.22 -17.34
C GLU A 14 -4.83 12.39 -17.09
N PHE A 15 -4.04 12.11 -18.12
CA PHE A 15 -2.74 11.45 -18.00
C PHE A 15 -1.81 12.22 -17.05
N ARG A 16 -1.69 13.54 -17.20
CA ARG A 16 -0.88 14.39 -16.32
C ARG A 16 -1.36 14.30 -14.87
N ARG A 17 -2.67 14.39 -14.66
CA ARG A 17 -3.29 14.28 -13.33
C ARG A 17 -2.96 12.95 -12.67
N VAL A 18 -3.19 11.85 -13.40
CA VAL A 18 -3.00 10.50 -12.89
C VAL A 18 -1.51 10.18 -12.68
N CYS A 19 -0.60 10.62 -13.56
CA CYS A 19 0.84 10.51 -13.35
C CYS A 19 1.28 11.17 -12.05
N ASN A 20 0.89 12.43 -11.83
CA ASN A 20 1.24 13.16 -10.60
C ASN A 20 0.67 12.47 -9.36
N LYS A 21 -0.57 11.98 -9.43
CA LYS A 21 -1.18 11.23 -8.33
C LYS A 21 -0.39 9.95 -8.04
N LEU A 22 -0.08 9.14 -9.06
CA LEU A 22 0.66 7.90 -8.92
C LEU A 22 2.06 8.12 -8.32
N MET A 23 2.77 9.15 -8.76
CA MET A 23 4.08 9.53 -8.19
C MET A 23 3.97 9.97 -6.72
N SER A 24 2.82 10.53 -6.31
CA SER A 24 2.58 11.01 -4.95
C SER A 24 2.19 9.90 -3.96
N ILE A 25 1.41 8.90 -4.42
CA ILE A 25 0.81 7.89 -3.54
C ILE A 25 1.31 6.47 -3.77
N CYS A 26 2.13 6.23 -4.79
CA CYS A 26 2.73 4.95 -5.15
C CYS A 26 1.74 3.87 -5.61
N PHE A 27 0.60 3.70 -4.93
CA PHE A 27 -0.38 2.65 -5.19
C PHE A 27 -1.72 3.20 -5.67
N ILE A 28 -2.23 2.64 -6.77
CA ILE A 28 -3.61 2.83 -7.27
C ILE A 28 -4.35 1.51 -7.04
N VAL A 29 -5.47 1.56 -6.32
CA VAL A 29 -6.23 0.38 -5.93
C VAL A 29 -7.62 0.44 -6.56
N ARG A 30 -7.99 -0.60 -7.33
CA ARG A 30 -9.29 -0.70 -8.03
C ARG A 30 -10.48 -0.67 -7.08
N ARG A 31 -10.33 -1.22 -5.88
CA ARG A 31 -11.39 -1.30 -4.85
C ARG A 31 -11.58 0.00 -4.09
N ASN A 32 -10.59 0.90 -4.09
CA ASN A 32 -10.72 2.21 -3.49
C ASN A 32 -11.45 3.15 -4.46
N GLU A 33 -12.64 3.61 -4.08
CA GLU A 33 -13.47 4.49 -4.92
C GLU A 33 -12.73 5.78 -5.35
N ALA A 34 -11.80 6.28 -4.52
CA ALA A 34 -10.99 7.46 -4.85
C ALA A 34 -9.94 7.22 -5.94
N THR A 35 -9.61 5.96 -6.26
CA THR A 35 -8.60 5.60 -7.26
C THR A 35 -9.08 4.63 -8.32
N LYS A 36 -10.32 4.17 -8.23
CA LYS A 36 -10.93 3.21 -9.16
C LYS A 36 -10.91 3.68 -10.63
N SER A 37 -11.30 4.92 -10.87
CA SER A 37 -11.27 5.50 -12.22
C SER A 37 -9.84 5.59 -12.76
N ASP A 38 -8.89 5.96 -11.90
CA ASP A 38 -7.47 6.04 -12.25
C ASP A 38 -6.90 4.68 -12.63
N PHE A 39 -7.32 3.62 -11.93
CA PHE A 39 -6.92 2.25 -12.23
C PHE A 39 -7.26 1.88 -13.68
N TYR A 40 -8.51 2.08 -14.08
CA TYR A 40 -8.97 1.75 -15.44
C TYR A 40 -8.35 2.67 -16.49
N PHE A 41 -8.12 3.93 -16.16
CA PHE A 41 -7.44 4.86 -17.04
C PHE A 41 -5.98 4.42 -17.31
N ILE A 42 -5.23 4.06 -16.27
CA ILE A 42 -3.86 3.54 -16.41
C ILE A 42 -3.88 2.23 -17.21
N GLN A 43 -4.81 1.32 -16.93
CA GLN A 43 -4.92 0.04 -17.64
C GLN A 43 -5.15 0.25 -19.13
N ARG A 44 -6.02 1.20 -19.51
CA ARG A 44 -6.28 1.57 -20.91
C ARG A 44 -5.04 2.12 -21.61
N TRP A 45 -4.26 2.94 -20.91
CA TRP A 45 -3.09 3.63 -21.46
C TRP A 45 -1.75 3.06 -20.93
N LYS A 46 -1.73 1.79 -20.51
CA LYS A 46 -0.58 1.17 -19.83
C LYS A 46 0.75 1.34 -20.55
N THR A 47 0.74 1.25 -21.89
CA THR A 47 1.95 1.40 -22.71
C THR A 47 2.49 2.82 -22.66
N VAL A 48 1.61 3.83 -22.69
CA VAL A 48 1.99 5.25 -22.60
C VAL A 48 2.56 5.56 -21.23
N PHE A 49 1.88 5.13 -20.15
CA PHE A 49 2.37 5.26 -18.79
C PHE A 49 3.73 4.58 -18.60
N GLY A 50 3.86 3.33 -19.05
CA GLY A 50 5.10 2.58 -18.92
C GLY A 50 6.28 3.25 -19.63
N ARG A 51 6.08 3.72 -20.85
CA ARG A 51 7.12 4.44 -21.61
C ARG A 51 7.49 5.77 -20.96
N TYR A 52 6.51 6.58 -20.57
CA TYR A 52 6.75 7.89 -19.98
C TYR A 52 7.47 7.77 -18.62
N LEU A 53 6.96 6.93 -17.74
CA LEU A 53 7.54 6.72 -16.41
C LEU A 53 8.89 5.98 -16.49
N GLY A 54 9.07 5.12 -17.50
CA GLY A 54 10.35 4.44 -17.78
C GLY A 54 11.50 5.40 -18.08
N VAL A 55 11.23 6.52 -18.76
CA VAL A 55 12.24 7.58 -19.00
C VAL A 55 12.74 8.18 -17.68
N LEU A 56 11.89 8.19 -16.65
CA LEU A 56 12.21 8.68 -15.30
C LEU A 56 12.79 7.60 -14.38
N GLY A 57 13.10 6.40 -14.90
CA GLY A 57 13.62 5.28 -14.11
C GLY A 57 12.56 4.54 -13.30
N TYR A 58 11.26 4.78 -13.55
CA TYR A 58 10.18 4.08 -12.87
C TYR A 58 9.68 2.87 -13.66
N THR A 59 9.30 1.84 -12.93
CA THR A 59 8.57 0.67 -13.47
C THR A 59 7.14 0.70 -12.97
N LEU A 60 6.19 0.51 -13.89
CA LEU A 60 4.77 0.37 -13.59
C LEU A 60 4.44 -1.10 -13.43
N GLU A 61 4.17 -1.55 -12.21
CA GLU A 61 3.75 -2.93 -11.93
C GLU A 61 2.23 -2.97 -11.80
N ILE A 62 1.57 -3.77 -12.64
CA ILE A 62 0.11 -3.95 -12.65
C ILE A 62 -0.19 -5.39 -12.24
N ASN A 63 -0.87 -5.57 -11.12
CA ASN A 63 -1.42 -6.84 -10.71
C ASN A 63 -2.94 -6.80 -10.89
N GLU A 64 -3.44 -7.50 -11.93
CA GLU A 64 -4.86 -7.49 -12.27
C GLU A 64 -5.70 -8.33 -11.31
N GLU A 65 -5.13 -9.39 -10.74
CA GLU A 65 -5.77 -10.26 -9.75
C GLU A 65 -6.08 -9.46 -8.48
N TYR A 66 -5.10 -8.78 -7.93
CA TYR A 66 -5.26 -7.92 -6.76
C TYR A 66 -5.98 -6.60 -7.09
N GLY A 67 -6.04 -6.23 -8.37
CA GLY A 67 -6.57 -4.92 -8.78
C GLY A 67 -5.72 -3.78 -8.26
N VAL A 68 -4.39 -3.91 -8.31
CA VAL A 68 -3.42 -2.95 -7.78
C VAL A 68 -2.41 -2.57 -8.85
N ILE A 69 -2.11 -1.28 -8.92
CA ILE A 69 -1.01 -0.74 -9.71
C ILE A 69 -0.01 -0.11 -8.76
N GLN A 70 1.26 -0.47 -8.88
CA GLN A 70 2.36 0.07 -8.11
C GLN A 70 3.37 0.78 -9.01
N LEU A 71 3.86 1.93 -8.57
CA LEU A 71 5.00 2.61 -9.18
C LEU A 71 6.26 2.29 -8.38
N VAL A 72 7.25 1.67 -9.03
CA VAL A 72 8.52 1.25 -8.41
C VAL A 72 9.68 1.99 -9.05
N ASN A 73 10.54 2.59 -8.24
CA ASN A 73 11.83 3.10 -8.69
C ASN A 73 12.96 2.18 -8.20
N ARG A 74 13.71 1.58 -9.13
CA ARG A 74 14.77 0.62 -8.78
C ARG A 74 16.07 1.28 -8.32
N GLU A 75 16.21 2.58 -8.57
CA GLU A 75 17.40 3.37 -8.19
C GLU A 75 17.25 4.04 -6.82
N ASN A 76 16.22 3.64 -6.06
CA ASN A 76 15.92 4.17 -4.73
C ASN A 76 15.57 5.66 -4.67
N TYR A 77 15.14 6.26 -5.79
CA TYR A 77 14.55 7.61 -5.76
C TYR A 77 13.09 7.53 -5.30
N ASN A 78 12.64 8.57 -4.61
CA ASN A 78 11.25 8.72 -4.15
C ASN A 78 10.78 7.58 -3.25
N HIS A 79 11.66 7.07 -2.39
CA HIS A 79 11.34 6.09 -1.35
C HIS A 79 10.92 6.77 -0.06
N TRP A 80 9.92 6.21 0.61
CA TRP A 80 9.55 6.65 1.94
C TRP A 80 10.26 5.82 2.99
N ASN A 81 11.10 6.48 3.81
CA ASN A 81 11.77 5.82 4.94
C ASN A 81 10.79 5.74 6.12
N LEU A 82 10.28 4.53 6.38
CA LEU A 82 9.41 4.27 7.51
C LEU A 82 10.20 4.34 8.83
N ARG A 83 9.59 4.92 9.87
CA ARG A 83 10.11 4.80 11.23
C ARG A 83 9.92 3.37 11.73
N LEU A 84 10.68 2.96 12.74
CA LEU A 84 10.61 1.60 13.29
C LEU A 84 9.17 1.19 13.67
N ASN A 85 8.43 2.07 14.37
CA ASN A 85 7.06 1.77 14.76
C ASN A 85 6.13 1.64 13.55
N ASP A 86 6.28 2.49 12.52
CA ASP A 86 5.49 2.40 11.28
C ASP A 86 5.78 1.07 10.57
N SER A 87 7.05 0.67 10.49
CA SER A 87 7.45 -0.62 9.89
C SER A 87 6.85 -1.81 10.63
N VAL A 88 6.86 -1.78 11.97
CA VAL A 88 6.28 -2.84 12.80
C VAL A 88 4.77 -2.92 12.58
N ILE A 89 4.05 -1.79 12.60
CA ILE A 89 2.61 -1.76 12.36
C ILE A 89 2.28 -2.26 10.95
N LEU A 90 3.08 -1.88 9.95
CA LEU A 90 2.90 -2.37 8.57
C LEU A 90 3.05 -3.90 8.47
N LEU A 91 4.05 -4.46 9.14
CA LEU A 91 4.25 -5.93 9.20
C LEU A 91 3.09 -6.62 9.91
N ILE A 92 2.58 -6.05 11.00
CA ILE A 92 1.41 -6.57 11.71
C ILE A 92 0.18 -6.58 10.80
N LEU A 93 -0.09 -5.48 10.10
CA LEU A 93 -1.19 -5.40 9.13
C LEU A 93 -1.03 -6.46 8.03
N ARG A 94 0.20 -6.73 7.56
CA ARG A 94 0.49 -7.77 6.58
C ARG A 94 0.18 -9.17 7.12
N ILE A 95 0.53 -9.44 8.38
CA ILE A 95 0.23 -10.72 9.06
C ILE A 95 -1.29 -10.90 9.22
N LEU A 96 -1.98 -9.88 9.75
CA LEU A 96 -3.43 -9.91 9.94
C LEU A 96 -4.17 -10.07 8.61
N TYR A 97 -3.67 -9.44 7.53
CA TYR A 97 -4.21 -9.64 6.19
C TYR A 97 -4.16 -11.12 5.78
N ASP A 98 -3.01 -11.79 5.94
CA ASP A 98 -2.85 -13.20 5.56
C ASP A 98 -3.71 -14.14 6.42
N GLU A 99 -3.79 -13.88 7.71
CA GLU A 99 -4.61 -14.66 8.64
C GLU A 99 -6.10 -14.57 8.26
N LYS A 100 -6.62 -13.35 8.10
CA LYS A 100 -8.04 -13.13 7.76
C LYS A 100 -8.40 -13.68 6.38
N LYS A 101 -7.51 -13.55 5.38
CA LYS A 101 -7.75 -14.14 4.04
C LYS A 101 -7.82 -15.66 4.06
N ARG A 102 -7.00 -16.33 4.88
CA ARG A 102 -7.01 -17.80 5.02
C ARG A 102 -8.25 -18.31 5.74
N GLU A 103 -8.68 -17.61 6.80
CA GLU A 103 -9.78 -18.05 7.64
C GLU A 103 -11.15 -17.91 6.97
N LEU A 104 -11.37 -16.87 6.21
CA LEU A 104 -12.72 -16.43 5.86
C LEU A 104 -13.00 -16.39 4.35
N SER A 105 -12.00 -16.59 3.48
CA SER A 105 -12.14 -16.40 2.00
C SER A 105 -12.81 -15.07 1.63
N LEU A 106 -12.68 -14.05 2.49
CA LEU A 106 -13.37 -12.78 2.38
C LEU A 106 -12.84 -11.93 1.24
N THR A 107 -13.75 -11.20 0.65
CA THR A 107 -13.42 -10.20 -0.37
C THR A 107 -12.65 -9.01 0.25
N ASP A 108 -13.04 -8.57 1.45
CA ASP A 108 -12.45 -7.45 2.17
C ASP A 108 -11.86 -7.92 3.50
N VAL A 109 -10.63 -7.53 3.77
CA VAL A 109 -9.98 -7.78 5.05
C VAL A 109 -10.20 -6.57 5.94
N VAL A 110 -11.08 -6.74 6.94
CA VAL A 110 -11.37 -5.72 7.96
C VAL A 110 -10.78 -6.18 9.29
N VAL A 111 -10.04 -5.28 9.93
CA VAL A 111 -9.48 -5.48 11.28
C VAL A 111 -9.86 -4.31 12.18
N ASN A 112 -9.87 -4.53 13.49
CA ASN A 112 -10.03 -3.48 14.49
C ASN A 112 -8.67 -3.01 15.02
N LEU A 113 -8.62 -1.84 15.64
CA LEU A 113 -7.40 -1.38 16.31
C LEU A 113 -6.98 -2.33 17.44
N GLY A 114 -7.96 -2.94 18.12
CA GLY A 114 -7.73 -4.02 19.10
C GLY A 114 -6.96 -5.20 18.51
N ASP A 115 -7.37 -5.69 17.33
CA ASP A 115 -6.66 -6.79 16.62
C ASP A 115 -5.17 -6.45 16.39
N ILE A 116 -4.88 -5.19 16.01
CA ILE A 116 -3.50 -4.73 15.78
C ILE A 116 -2.70 -4.72 17.09
N GLN A 117 -3.30 -4.22 18.19
CA GLN A 117 -2.69 -4.19 19.51
C GLN A 117 -2.44 -5.61 20.05
N GLU A 118 -3.43 -6.50 19.97
CA GLU A 118 -3.30 -7.88 20.39
C GLU A 118 -2.17 -8.60 19.63
N LYS A 119 -2.10 -8.41 18.31
CA LYS A 119 -1.04 -8.98 17.49
C LYS A 119 0.33 -8.44 17.90
N TYR A 120 0.44 -7.13 18.17
CA TYR A 120 1.67 -6.49 18.63
C TYR A 120 2.18 -7.11 19.94
N ILE A 121 1.28 -7.29 20.91
CA ILE A 121 1.60 -7.90 22.22
C ILE A 121 2.00 -9.38 22.02
N SER A 122 1.25 -10.13 21.21
CA SER A 122 1.51 -11.56 20.97
C SER A 122 2.89 -11.82 20.37
N LEU A 123 3.39 -10.92 19.55
CA LEU A 123 4.73 -10.99 18.94
C LEU A 123 5.85 -10.61 19.90
N LYS A 124 5.55 -10.18 21.13
CA LYS A 124 6.51 -9.80 22.18
C LYS A 124 7.58 -8.81 21.70
N ILE A 125 7.20 -7.89 20.80
CA ILE A 125 8.12 -6.91 20.22
C ILE A 125 8.54 -5.90 21.31
N ARG A 126 7.60 -5.52 22.16
CA ARG A 126 7.82 -4.67 23.34
C ARG A 126 6.81 -5.03 24.42
N GLU A 127 7.15 -4.71 25.68
CA GLU A 127 6.26 -4.93 26.84
C GLU A 127 5.06 -3.97 26.88
N LYS A 128 5.19 -2.80 26.26
CA LYS A 128 4.13 -1.75 26.27
C LYS A 128 3.36 -1.76 24.95
N GLN A 129 2.06 -1.51 25.06
CA GLN A 129 1.18 -1.28 23.92
C GLN A 129 1.68 -0.11 23.05
N ILE A 130 1.31 -0.12 21.76
CA ILE A 130 1.51 1.04 20.88
C ILE A 130 0.60 2.17 21.38
N ASP A 131 1.17 3.34 21.62
CA ASP A 131 0.35 4.49 21.99
C ASP A 131 -0.57 4.94 20.84
N LYS A 132 -1.73 5.49 21.20
CA LYS A 132 -2.79 5.86 20.25
C LYS A 132 -2.31 6.85 19.17
N THR A 133 -1.45 7.78 19.53
CA THR A 133 -0.92 8.78 18.59
C THR A 133 -0.02 8.13 17.53
N THR A 134 0.87 7.26 17.96
CA THR A 134 1.74 6.47 17.05
C THR A 134 0.91 5.61 16.12
N MET A 135 -0.10 4.87 16.64
CA MET A 135 -1.01 4.06 15.85
C MET A 135 -1.74 4.91 14.79
N ASN A 136 -2.35 6.00 15.20
CA ASN A 136 -3.10 6.88 14.29
C ASN A 136 -2.23 7.49 13.21
N ASN A 137 -1.02 7.92 13.55
CA ASN A 137 -0.09 8.49 12.58
C ASN A 137 0.33 7.45 11.53
N ALA A 138 0.64 6.23 11.96
CA ALA A 138 0.98 5.14 11.05
C ALA A 138 -0.19 4.79 10.12
N LEU A 139 -1.41 4.63 10.65
CA LEU A 139 -2.59 4.31 9.84
C LEU A 139 -2.95 5.42 8.85
N ARG A 140 -2.83 6.70 9.24
CA ARG A 140 -3.02 7.84 8.31
C ARG A 140 -1.96 7.85 7.21
N LEU A 141 -0.71 7.52 7.53
CA LEU A 141 0.36 7.35 6.56
C LEU A 141 0.01 6.25 5.56
N PHE A 142 -0.41 5.07 6.03
CA PHE A 142 -0.77 3.95 5.18
C PHE A 142 -2.02 4.20 4.34
N LYS A 143 -3.00 4.94 4.88
CA LYS A 143 -4.15 5.43 4.11
C LYS A 143 -3.71 6.31 2.94
N ARG A 144 -2.77 7.23 3.17
CA ARG A 144 -2.22 8.10 2.12
C ARG A 144 -1.67 7.30 0.94
N PHE A 145 -1.03 6.16 1.23
CA PHE A 145 -0.46 5.26 0.21
C PHE A 145 -1.43 4.17 -0.27
N ASN A 146 -2.72 4.26 0.06
CA ASN A 146 -3.73 3.26 -0.31
C ASN A 146 -3.38 1.82 0.11
N LEU A 147 -2.74 1.66 1.27
CA LEU A 147 -2.53 0.36 1.90
C LEU A 147 -3.69 -0.01 2.80
N VAL A 148 -4.35 0.99 3.36
CA VAL A 148 -5.53 0.82 4.22
C VAL A 148 -6.59 1.88 3.94
N GLU A 149 -7.83 1.60 4.36
CA GLU A 149 -8.94 2.55 4.46
C GLU A 149 -9.44 2.61 5.90
N LEU A 150 -9.66 3.82 6.41
CA LEU A 150 -10.20 4.03 7.76
C LEU A 150 -11.71 4.16 7.65
N LEU A 151 -12.45 3.21 8.21
CA LEU A 151 -13.92 3.19 8.14
C LEU A 151 -14.56 4.13 9.17
N ASP A 152 -13.89 4.32 10.29
CA ASP A 152 -14.40 5.15 11.37
C ASP A 152 -13.62 6.47 11.45
N ARG A 153 -14.29 7.55 11.81
CA ARG A 153 -13.69 8.88 11.94
C ARG A 153 -12.81 8.99 13.18
N ASP A 154 -13.25 8.33 14.26
CA ASP A 154 -12.51 8.25 15.51
C ASP A 154 -11.67 6.99 15.52
N LEU A 155 -10.36 7.15 15.62
CA LEU A 155 -9.38 6.07 15.74
C LEU A 155 -8.84 5.93 17.17
N MET A 156 -9.64 6.35 18.16
CA MET A 156 -9.26 6.27 19.57
C MET A 156 -9.84 5.05 20.29
N GLN A 157 -10.79 4.36 19.64
CA GLN A 157 -11.47 3.19 20.20
C GLN A 157 -10.85 1.91 19.62
N GLU A 158 -10.77 0.85 20.45
CA GLU A 158 -10.25 -0.45 20.01
C GLU A 158 -11.10 -1.09 18.92
N GLU A 159 -12.39 -0.78 18.89
CA GLU A 159 -13.37 -1.25 17.91
C GLU A 159 -13.31 -0.52 16.57
N SER A 160 -12.53 0.58 16.46
CA SER A 160 -12.40 1.33 15.21
C SER A 160 -11.83 0.46 14.11
N ARG A 161 -12.51 0.49 12.95
CA ARG A 161 -12.30 -0.48 11.86
C ARG A 161 -11.41 0.08 10.76
N VAL A 162 -10.59 -0.81 10.23
CA VAL A 162 -9.65 -0.53 9.15
C VAL A 162 -9.79 -1.63 8.09
N ILE A 163 -10.00 -1.24 6.82
CA ILE A 163 -9.84 -2.16 5.69
C ILE A 163 -8.36 -2.20 5.32
N ILE A 164 -7.82 -3.40 5.11
CA ILE A 164 -6.48 -3.60 4.55
C ILE A 164 -6.65 -3.95 3.07
N TYR A 165 -6.08 -3.13 2.19
CA TYR A 165 -6.13 -3.36 0.75
C TYR A 165 -5.08 -4.38 0.27
N ASP A 166 -5.36 -5.04 -0.84
CA ASP A 166 -4.46 -6.01 -1.48
C ASP A 166 -3.09 -5.38 -1.90
N SER A 167 -3.00 -4.05 -1.93
CA SER A 167 -1.74 -3.31 -2.12
C SER A 167 -0.68 -3.62 -1.06
N ILE A 168 -1.09 -4.08 0.13
CA ILE A 168 -0.17 -4.50 1.18
C ILE A 168 0.70 -5.70 0.74
N LEU A 169 0.20 -6.56 -0.16
CA LEU A 169 0.94 -7.70 -0.71
C LEU A 169 2.11 -7.25 -1.61
N MET A 170 1.94 -6.11 -2.28
CA MET A 170 2.97 -5.52 -3.12
C MET A 170 3.92 -4.61 -2.32
N ALA A 171 3.42 -3.99 -1.24
CA ALA A 171 4.22 -3.16 -0.34
C ALA A 171 5.14 -3.98 0.56
N VAL A 172 4.68 -5.17 1.02
CA VAL A 172 5.43 -6.08 1.90
C VAL A 172 5.42 -7.47 1.26
N ARG A 173 6.42 -7.76 0.47
CA ARG A 173 6.56 -9.05 -0.23
C ARG A 173 7.10 -10.11 0.73
N VAL A 174 6.76 -11.37 0.50
CA VAL A 174 7.22 -12.51 1.32
C VAL A 174 8.75 -12.61 1.32
N GLU A 175 9.37 -12.30 0.19
CA GLU A 175 10.83 -12.29 0.03
C GLU A 175 11.51 -11.24 0.94
N ASP A 176 10.87 -10.08 1.14
CA ASP A 176 11.37 -9.03 2.02
C ASP A 176 11.28 -9.46 3.48
N ILE A 177 10.20 -10.15 3.87
CA ILE A 177 10.04 -10.71 5.23
C ILE A 177 11.12 -11.75 5.50
N LYS A 178 11.37 -12.66 4.55
CA LYS A 178 12.43 -13.67 4.67
C LYS A 178 13.80 -13.01 4.82
N ARG A 179 14.13 -12.03 3.97
CA ARG A 179 15.40 -11.30 4.05
C ARG A 179 15.61 -10.64 5.41
N VAL A 180 14.58 -10.00 5.96
CA VAL A 180 14.65 -9.39 7.31
C VAL A 180 14.88 -10.45 8.37
N ASN A 181 14.20 -11.58 8.28
CA ASN A 181 14.37 -12.69 9.23
C ASN A 181 15.79 -13.29 9.16
N ASP A 182 16.32 -13.49 7.94
CA ASP A 182 17.68 -13.99 7.72
C ASP A 182 18.73 -13.01 8.26
N MET A 183 18.55 -11.70 8.08
CA MET A 183 19.42 -10.69 8.67
C MET A 183 19.39 -10.72 10.20
N ILE A 184 18.22 -10.84 10.82
CA ILE A 184 18.09 -10.93 12.29
C ILE A 184 18.82 -12.17 12.82
N ALA A 185 18.74 -13.30 12.09
CA ALA A 185 19.41 -14.55 12.48
C ALA A 185 20.96 -14.42 12.46
N LEU A 186 21.50 -13.54 11.59
CA LEU A 186 22.94 -13.28 11.53
C LEU A 186 23.46 -12.39 12.67
N TYR A 187 22.58 -11.65 13.36
CA TYR A 187 22.92 -10.77 14.48
C TYR A 187 22.67 -11.40 15.86
N ARG A 188 22.19 -12.66 15.91
CA ARG A 188 22.08 -13.47 17.12
C ARG A 188 23.27 -14.43 17.27
#